data_9f9c0e9a0f69bd607cb03d62f60dbb5d
#
_entry.id   9f9c0e9a0f69bd607cb03d62f60dbb5d
#
_cell.length_a   1.000
_cell.length_b   1.000
_cell.length_c   1.000
_cell.angle_alpha   90.00
_cell.angle_beta   90.00
_cell.angle_gamma   90.00
#
_symmetry.space_group_name_H-M   'P 1'
#
loop_
_entity.id
_entity.type
_entity.pdbx_description
1 polymer ?
#
loop_
_entity_poly.entity_id
_entity_poly.type
_entity_poly.pdbx_seq_one_letter_code
_entity_poly.pdbx_strand_id
1 'polypeptide(L)'
;KPVLLYSFMTLAQSPWVGELCVVCREDDLDQVRALLVGKTRKPVAVVPGGQERQDSVLQGVEALSPELPYLLIHDGARPFVTPEMVEAVCKDAVAYGAATAAVPSKDTCKLSDGQGFVESTPPRERLMAIQTPQAFEREMYLYALRKAQSAGVSYTDDCQLIEAAGGRVRLTLGDYKNIKLTTPEDRVTARAYLGEQKEEKTMRIGSGYDVHKLVEGRKLILGGVDVPYEKGLLGHSDA
;
A
#
# COMPACT_ATOMS: atom_id res chain seq x y z
N LYS A 1 11.46 -9.93 2.01
CA LYS A 1 11.83 -8.69 2.70
C LYS A 1 10.62 -8.24 3.54
N PRO A 2 10.76 -7.87 4.84
CA PRO A 2 9.67 -7.33 5.64
C PRO A 2 9.06 -6.07 5.01
N VAL A 3 7.72 -5.92 5.16
CA VAL A 3 6.96 -4.81 4.54
C VAL A 3 7.53 -3.45 4.95
N LEU A 4 7.78 -3.25 6.24
CA LEU A 4 8.35 -2.03 6.79
C LEU A 4 9.64 -1.56 6.07
N LEU A 5 10.50 -2.49 5.65
CA LEU A 5 11.79 -2.15 5.03
C LEU A 5 11.65 -1.51 3.64
N TYR A 6 10.53 -1.65 2.96
CA TYR A 6 10.35 -1.00 1.65
C TYR A 6 10.21 0.51 1.83
N SER A 7 9.22 0.94 2.60
CA SER A 7 9.00 2.36 2.89
C SER A 7 10.16 2.97 3.70
N PHE A 8 10.67 2.25 4.70
CA PHE A 8 11.81 2.72 5.47
C PHE A 8 13.01 3.05 4.59
N MET A 9 13.38 2.20 3.64
CA MET A 9 14.52 2.43 2.76
C MET A 9 14.29 3.61 1.83
N THR A 10 13.10 3.78 1.29
CA THR A 10 12.74 4.94 0.47
C THR A 10 12.88 6.24 1.26
N LEU A 11 12.32 6.29 2.48
CA LEU A 11 12.42 7.45 3.36
C LEU A 11 13.86 7.71 3.82
N ALA A 12 14.60 6.67 4.17
CA ALA A 12 15.99 6.80 4.62
C ALA A 12 16.92 7.34 3.53
N GLN A 13 16.64 7.06 2.26
CA GLN A 13 17.41 7.55 1.11
C GLN A 13 17.00 8.95 0.65
N SER A 14 15.83 9.43 1.05
CA SER A 14 15.32 10.73 0.63
C SER A 14 16.16 11.88 1.22
N PRO A 15 16.61 12.86 0.43
CA PRO A 15 17.29 14.04 0.95
C PRO A 15 16.41 14.94 1.80
N TRP A 16 15.07 14.79 1.71
CA TRP A 16 14.10 15.54 2.48
C TRP A 16 13.94 15.05 3.93
N VAL A 17 14.44 13.87 4.24
CA VAL A 17 14.31 13.25 5.55
C VAL A 17 15.64 13.31 6.29
N GLY A 18 15.72 14.06 7.39
CA GLY A 18 16.92 14.17 8.23
C GLY A 18 17.06 13.04 9.24
N GLU A 19 15.98 12.71 9.91
CA GLU A 19 15.88 11.68 10.95
C GLU A 19 14.68 10.77 10.69
N LEU A 20 14.69 9.57 11.26
CA LEU A 20 13.58 8.64 11.18
C LEU A 20 13.18 8.18 12.59
N CYS A 21 11.86 8.03 12.77
CA CYS A 21 11.33 7.33 13.94
C CYS A 21 10.39 6.23 13.46
N VAL A 22 10.56 5.03 13.99
CA VAL A 22 9.63 3.92 13.76
C VAL A 22 8.87 3.67 15.06
N VAL A 23 7.55 3.80 14.96
CA VAL A 23 6.64 3.52 16.08
C VAL A 23 6.06 2.13 15.86
N CYS A 24 6.19 1.24 16.84
CA CYS A 24 5.69 -0.13 16.76
C CYS A 24 5.13 -0.58 18.11
N ARG A 25 4.60 -1.80 18.19
CA ARG A 25 4.17 -2.38 19.46
C ARG A 25 5.39 -2.58 20.36
N GLU A 26 5.19 -2.52 21.66
CA GLU A 26 6.25 -2.70 22.64
C GLU A 26 6.95 -4.05 22.48
N ASP A 27 6.20 -5.11 22.25
CA ASP A 27 6.73 -6.47 22.03
C ASP A 27 7.59 -6.61 20.74
N ASP A 28 7.46 -5.69 19.80
CA ASP A 28 8.16 -5.73 18.53
C ASP A 28 9.45 -4.86 18.51
N LEU A 29 9.70 -4.07 19.56
CA LEU A 29 10.80 -3.08 19.61
C LEU A 29 12.16 -3.67 19.26
N ASP A 30 12.54 -4.76 19.90
CA ASP A 30 13.87 -5.36 19.72
C ASP A 30 14.01 -5.98 18.32
N GLN A 31 12.93 -6.59 17.82
CA GLN A 31 12.91 -7.12 16.47
C GLN A 31 13.03 -6.01 15.42
N VAL A 32 12.32 -4.90 15.62
CA VAL A 32 12.38 -3.74 14.71
C VAL A 32 13.75 -3.08 14.79
N ARG A 33 14.31 -2.87 15.97
CA ARG A 33 15.68 -2.34 16.13
C ARG A 33 16.70 -3.20 15.40
N ALA A 34 16.69 -4.51 15.61
CA ALA A 34 17.58 -5.44 14.92
C ALA A 34 17.42 -5.41 13.39
N LEU A 35 16.18 -5.27 12.91
CA LEU A 35 15.87 -5.16 11.49
C LEU A 35 16.48 -3.91 10.83
N LEU A 36 16.57 -2.80 11.57
CA LEU A 36 17.00 -1.49 11.05
C LEU A 36 18.48 -1.22 11.22
N VAL A 37 19.21 -2.00 12.02
CA VAL A 37 20.66 -1.84 12.22
C VAL A 37 21.39 -1.79 10.88
N GLY A 38 22.20 -0.75 10.68
CA GLY A 38 23.05 -0.57 9.49
C GLY A 38 22.29 -0.30 8.18
N LYS A 39 20.98 -0.02 8.21
CA LYS A 39 20.19 0.27 7.01
C LYS A 39 20.33 1.71 6.52
N THR A 40 20.74 2.62 7.38
CA THR A 40 20.96 4.03 7.04
C THR A 40 22.06 4.63 7.93
N ARG A 41 22.62 5.76 7.51
CA ARG A 41 23.53 6.60 8.31
C ARG A 41 22.78 7.71 9.06
N LYS A 42 21.49 7.92 8.78
CA LYS A 42 20.68 8.91 9.46
C LYS A 42 20.33 8.42 10.87
N PRO A 43 20.09 9.33 11.82
CA PRO A 43 19.55 8.96 13.13
C PRO A 43 18.22 8.19 12.98
N VAL A 44 18.08 7.11 13.74
CA VAL A 44 16.87 6.28 13.76
C VAL A 44 16.47 6.02 15.21
N ALA A 45 15.27 6.46 15.57
CA ALA A 45 14.60 6.08 16.81
C ALA A 45 13.61 4.94 16.57
N VAL A 46 13.43 4.07 17.56
CA VAL A 46 12.38 3.05 17.58
C VAL A 46 11.70 3.12 18.95
N VAL A 47 10.44 3.49 18.96
CA VAL A 47 9.66 3.76 20.17
C VAL A 47 8.35 2.96 20.20
N PRO A 48 7.79 2.68 21.37
CA PRO A 48 6.49 2.05 21.48
C PRO A 48 5.38 3.02 21.04
N GLY A 49 4.31 2.50 20.49
CA GLY A 49 3.08 3.25 20.21
C GLY A 49 2.22 3.45 21.47
N GLY A 50 1.28 4.37 21.37
CA GLY A 50 0.25 4.60 22.36
C GLY A 50 -0.99 3.72 22.16
N GLN A 51 -2.05 4.02 22.89
CA GLN A 51 -3.31 3.27 22.79
C GLN A 51 -4.03 3.54 21.47
N GLU A 52 -3.96 4.78 20.99
CA GLU A 52 -4.54 5.19 19.73
C GLU A 52 -3.47 5.62 18.71
N ARG A 53 -3.90 5.76 17.44
CA ARG A 53 -3.01 6.22 16.37
C ARG A 53 -2.39 7.58 16.68
N GLN A 54 -3.20 8.50 17.20
CA GLN A 54 -2.76 9.86 17.55
C GLN A 54 -1.68 9.86 18.65
N ASP A 55 -1.83 9.01 19.67
CA ASP A 55 -0.82 8.84 20.73
C ASP A 55 0.48 8.26 20.17
N SER A 56 0.34 7.28 19.27
CA SER A 56 1.50 6.67 18.61
C SER A 56 2.29 7.68 17.78
N VAL A 57 1.60 8.57 17.04
CA VAL A 57 2.27 9.63 16.29
C VAL A 57 2.96 10.63 17.22
N LEU A 58 2.34 11.00 18.33
CA LEU A 58 2.95 11.88 19.35
C LEU A 58 4.25 11.28 19.89
N GLN A 59 4.26 10.00 20.28
CA GLN A 59 5.48 9.29 20.72
C GLN A 59 6.59 9.37 19.67
N GLY A 60 6.23 9.21 18.39
CA GLY A 60 7.17 9.35 17.30
C GLY A 60 7.71 10.76 17.15
N VAL A 61 6.86 11.77 17.27
CA VAL A 61 7.26 13.20 17.17
C VAL A 61 8.18 13.61 18.33
N GLU A 62 7.91 13.14 19.54
CA GLU A 62 8.71 13.43 20.74
C GLU A 62 10.09 12.78 20.68
N ALA A 63 10.23 11.67 19.95
CA ALA A 63 11.51 10.98 19.76
C ALA A 63 12.40 11.61 18.68
N LEU A 64 11.89 12.57 17.90
CA LEU A 64 12.64 13.29 16.88
C LEU A 64 13.18 14.62 17.42
N SER A 65 14.29 15.09 16.84
CA SER A 65 14.87 16.39 17.18
C SER A 65 13.84 17.51 17.08
N PRO A 66 13.70 18.38 18.09
CA PRO A 66 12.80 19.51 18.06
C PRO A 66 13.19 20.56 17.03
N GLU A 67 14.44 20.56 16.55
CA GLU A 67 14.96 21.50 15.55
C GLU A 67 14.43 21.23 14.14
N LEU A 68 13.81 20.05 13.90
CA LEU A 68 13.24 19.73 12.59
C LEU A 68 11.95 20.51 12.36
N PRO A 69 11.88 21.38 11.34
CA PRO A 69 10.73 22.26 11.14
C PRO A 69 9.50 21.56 10.54
N TYR A 70 9.67 20.38 9.97
CA TYR A 70 8.60 19.61 9.34
C TYR A 70 8.58 18.18 9.84
N LEU A 71 7.38 17.61 9.88
CA LEU A 71 7.11 16.21 10.18
C LEU A 71 6.59 15.52 8.93
N LEU A 72 7.10 14.32 8.64
CA LEU A 72 6.61 13.47 7.57
C LEU A 72 6.09 12.18 8.20
N ILE A 73 4.78 11.97 8.13
CA ILE A 73 4.10 10.80 8.70
C ILE A 73 3.79 9.81 7.59
N HIS A 74 4.16 8.54 7.79
CA HIS A 74 3.94 7.52 6.80
C HIS A 74 3.51 6.18 7.42
N ASP A 75 2.49 5.56 6.84
CA ASP A 75 2.03 4.23 7.25
C ASP A 75 3.08 3.16 6.90
N GLY A 76 3.63 2.45 7.88
CA GLY A 76 4.54 1.33 7.65
C GLY A 76 3.95 0.19 6.83
N ALA A 77 2.62 0.15 6.69
CA ALA A 77 1.88 -0.78 5.85
C ALA A 77 1.74 -0.35 4.37
N ARG A 78 2.35 0.77 3.94
CA ARG A 78 2.39 1.23 2.54
C ARG A 78 3.80 1.08 1.97
N PRO A 79 4.16 -0.10 1.44
CA PRO A 79 5.52 -0.38 0.98
C PRO A 79 5.92 0.30 -0.33
N PHE A 80 4.96 0.86 -1.08
CA PHE A 80 5.16 1.35 -2.45
C PHE A 80 5.26 2.86 -2.58
N VAL A 81 5.57 3.56 -1.48
CA VAL A 81 5.94 4.97 -1.55
C VAL A 81 7.20 5.14 -2.39
N THR A 82 7.20 6.14 -3.29
CA THR A 82 8.36 6.42 -4.16
C THR A 82 9.10 7.67 -3.70
N PRO A 83 10.38 7.83 -4.08
CA PRO A 83 11.14 9.04 -3.81
C PRO A 83 10.45 10.31 -4.34
N GLU A 84 9.84 10.23 -5.52
CA GLU A 84 9.14 11.34 -6.17
C GLU A 84 7.90 11.77 -5.37
N MET A 85 7.16 10.80 -4.81
CA MET A 85 6.02 11.11 -3.92
C MET A 85 6.48 11.80 -2.65
N VAL A 86 7.56 11.32 -2.02
CA VAL A 86 8.13 11.95 -0.82
C VAL A 86 8.54 13.38 -1.13
N GLU A 87 9.29 13.59 -2.21
CA GLU A 87 9.72 14.91 -2.64
C GLU A 87 8.54 15.85 -2.91
N ALA A 88 7.53 15.40 -3.67
CA ALA A 88 6.37 16.21 -4.02
C ALA A 88 5.58 16.64 -2.78
N VAL A 89 5.31 15.72 -1.84
CA VAL A 89 4.60 16.02 -0.61
C VAL A 89 5.41 16.97 0.28
N CYS A 90 6.73 16.78 0.39
CA CYS A 90 7.59 17.68 1.16
C CYS A 90 7.61 19.10 0.57
N LYS A 91 7.74 19.23 -0.76
CA LYS A 91 7.69 20.54 -1.44
C LYS A 91 6.37 21.25 -1.21
N ASP A 92 5.25 20.53 -1.32
CA ASP A 92 3.92 21.12 -1.07
C ASP A 92 3.75 21.49 0.42
N ALA A 93 4.26 20.69 1.36
CA ALA A 93 4.23 21.06 2.78
C ALA A 93 5.05 22.31 3.09
N VAL A 94 6.22 22.47 2.49
CA VAL A 94 7.03 23.69 2.61
C VAL A 94 6.32 24.90 2.04
N ALA A 95 5.58 24.74 0.94
CA ALA A 95 4.88 25.85 0.29
C ALA A 95 3.56 26.22 0.99
N TYR A 96 2.86 25.27 1.60
CA TYR A 96 1.49 25.44 2.10
C TYR A 96 1.32 25.15 3.60
N GLY A 97 2.35 24.68 4.29
CA GLY A 97 2.34 24.31 5.71
C GLY A 97 1.91 22.87 5.97
N ALA A 98 1.02 22.33 5.14
CA ALA A 98 0.53 20.96 5.26
C ALA A 98 0.21 20.35 3.89
N ALA A 99 0.59 19.09 3.66
CA ALA A 99 0.32 18.36 2.43
C ALA A 99 0.13 16.86 2.66
N THR A 100 -0.65 16.21 1.81
CA THR A 100 -0.88 14.78 1.85
C THR A 100 -0.91 14.18 0.45
N ALA A 101 -0.36 12.98 0.29
CA ALA A 101 -0.54 12.23 -0.95
C ALA A 101 -2.02 11.81 -1.08
N ALA A 102 -2.59 11.97 -2.27
CA ALA A 102 -3.97 11.61 -2.54
C ALA A 102 -4.16 11.19 -4.00
N VAL A 103 -5.12 10.32 -4.26
CA VAL A 103 -5.53 9.92 -5.61
C VAL A 103 -7.03 10.15 -5.81
N PRO A 104 -7.51 10.49 -7.02
CA PRO A 104 -8.93 10.57 -7.31
C PRO A 104 -9.65 9.24 -6.98
N SER A 105 -10.85 9.31 -6.39
CA SER A 105 -11.66 8.10 -6.19
C SER A 105 -12.05 7.48 -7.53
N LYS A 106 -11.83 6.19 -7.69
CA LYS A 106 -12.25 5.42 -8.88
C LYS A 106 -13.72 5.06 -8.82
N ASP A 107 -14.22 4.81 -7.63
CA ASP A 107 -15.57 4.33 -7.40
C ASP A 107 -16.53 5.48 -7.10
N THR A 108 -17.81 5.25 -7.37
CA THR A 108 -18.87 6.14 -6.90
C THR A 108 -19.11 5.90 -5.41
N CYS A 109 -18.77 6.87 -4.58
CA CYS A 109 -19.01 6.81 -3.13
C CYS A 109 -20.42 7.32 -2.79
N LYS A 110 -21.01 6.71 -1.76
CA LYS A 110 -22.29 7.13 -1.19
C LYS A 110 -22.10 7.50 0.27
N LEU A 111 -22.78 8.53 0.72
CA LEU A 111 -22.99 8.73 2.15
C LEU A 111 -24.17 7.87 2.59
N SER A 112 -24.02 7.19 3.72
CA SER A 112 -25.07 6.37 4.33
C SER A 112 -25.71 7.13 5.49
N ASP A 113 -27.02 6.96 5.65
CA ASP A 113 -27.78 7.47 6.79
C ASP A 113 -27.53 6.69 8.11
N GLY A 114 -26.64 5.68 8.07
CA GLY A 114 -26.36 4.80 9.20
C GLY A 114 -27.41 3.70 9.43
N GLN A 115 -28.50 3.69 8.67
CA GLN A 115 -29.57 2.68 8.73
C GLN A 115 -29.58 1.74 7.51
N GLY A 116 -28.59 1.89 6.63
CA GLY A 116 -28.43 1.04 5.44
C GLY A 116 -28.97 1.64 4.15
N PHE A 117 -29.45 2.88 4.18
CA PHE A 117 -29.91 3.59 2.98
C PHE A 117 -28.91 4.65 2.52
N VAL A 118 -29.02 5.03 1.26
CA VAL A 118 -28.21 6.11 0.68
C VAL A 118 -28.77 7.46 1.12
N GLU A 119 -28.00 8.26 1.82
CA GLU A 119 -28.33 9.64 2.16
C GLU A 119 -28.03 10.57 0.98
N SER A 120 -26.81 10.49 0.41
CA SER A 120 -26.42 11.32 -0.70
C SER A 120 -25.28 10.71 -1.54
N THR A 121 -25.04 11.31 -2.71
CA THR A 121 -23.94 10.93 -3.62
C THR A 121 -23.08 12.14 -3.87
N PRO A 122 -21.89 12.25 -3.23
CA PRO A 122 -20.96 13.33 -3.53
C PRO A 122 -20.45 13.27 -4.97
N PRO A 123 -20.23 14.41 -5.63
CA PRO A 123 -19.61 14.46 -6.95
C PRO A 123 -18.23 13.77 -6.95
N ARG A 124 -18.06 12.73 -7.78
CA ARG A 124 -16.84 11.91 -7.79
C ARG A 124 -15.58 12.70 -8.08
N GLU A 125 -15.67 13.72 -8.94
CA GLU A 125 -14.55 14.60 -9.29
C GLU A 125 -13.99 15.42 -8.12
N ARG A 126 -14.73 15.48 -7.01
CA ARG A 126 -14.31 16.14 -5.76
C ARG A 126 -13.83 15.16 -4.70
N LEU A 127 -13.91 13.86 -4.96
CA LEU A 127 -13.53 12.83 -4.00
C LEU A 127 -12.10 12.37 -4.24
N MET A 128 -11.27 12.49 -3.19
CA MET A 128 -9.90 12.03 -3.18
C MET A 128 -9.72 10.95 -2.10
N ALA A 129 -9.10 9.85 -2.47
CA ALA A 129 -8.65 8.84 -1.51
C ALA A 129 -7.29 9.26 -0.94
N ILE A 130 -7.26 9.52 0.36
CA ILE A 130 -6.07 10.00 1.05
C ILE A 130 -5.10 8.85 1.29
N GLN A 131 -3.83 9.16 1.08
CA GLN A 131 -2.72 8.24 1.30
C GLN A 131 -1.73 8.85 2.29
N THR A 132 -0.65 8.16 2.54
CA THR A 132 0.56 8.71 3.11
C THR A 132 1.71 8.52 2.12
N PRO A 133 2.76 9.39 2.10
CA PRO A 133 3.16 10.30 3.17
C PRO A 133 2.25 11.51 3.31
N GLN A 134 2.18 12.02 4.55
CA GLN A 134 1.58 13.30 4.92
C GLN A 134 2.65 14.14 5.60
N ALA A 135 2.80 15.39 5.19
CA ALA A 135 3.83 16.27 5.74
C ALA A 135 3.20 17.55 6.29
N PHE A 136 3.72 18.00 7.43
CA PHE A 136 3.19 19.12 8.18
C PHE A 136 4.31 19.98 8.74
N GLU A 137 4.11 21.30 8.79
CA GLU A 137 4.92 22.16 9.63
C GLU A 137 4.76 21.72 11.09
N ARG A 138 5.88 21.56 11.81
CA ARG A 138 5.90 20.97 13.14
C ARG A 138 5.04 21.74 14.14
N GLU A 139 5.17 23.06 14.19
CA GLU A 139 4.42 23.87 15.15
C GLU A 139 2.92 23.86 14.87
N MET A 140 2.53 23.93 13.60
CA MET A 140 1.13 23.78 13.19
C MET A 140 0.56 22.44 13.63
N TYR A 141 1.29 21.34 13.41
CA TYR A 141 0.87 20.01 13.79
C TYR A 141 0.71 19.86 15.30
N LEU A 142 1.72 20.30 16.07
CA LEU A 142 1.70 20.23 17.54
C LEU A 142 0.59 21.11 18.14
N TYR A 143 0.32 22.27 17.56
CA TYR A 143 -0.82 23.10 17.95
C TYR A 143 -2.15 22.37 17.73
N ALA A 144 -2.35 21.79 16.55
CA ALA A 144 -3.57 21.05 16.20
C ALA A 144 -3.77 19.84 17.13
N LEU A 145 -2.69 19.10 17.42
CA LEU A 145 -2.68 17.97 18.31
C LEU A 145 -3.08 18.35 19.75
N ARG A 146 -2.47 19.40 20.30
CA ARG A 146 -2.83 19.90 21.65
C ARG A 146 -4.29 20.34 21.73
N LYS A 147 -4.80 20.98 20.69
CA LYS A 147 -6.21 21.40 20.60
C LYS A 147 -7.16 20.20 20.61
N ALA A 148 -6.85 19.14 19.85
CA ALA A 148 -7.63 17.90 19.82
C ALA A 148 -7.63 17.20 21.18
N GLN A 149 -6.46 17.07 21.81
CA GLN A 149 -6.31 16.47 23.15
C GLN A 149 -7.11 17.26 24.22
N SER A 150 -7.05 18.59 24.19
CA SER A 150 -7.81 19.44 25.12
C SER A 150 -9.33 19.29 24.94
N ALA A 151 -9.77 18.97 23.73
CA ALA A 151 -11.17 18.73 23.41
C ALA A 151 -11.60 17.27 23.66
N GLY A 152 -10.67 16.37 24.00
CA GLY A 152 -10.94 14.94 24.16
C GLY A 152 -11.36 14.24 22.86
N VAL A 153 -10.90 14.75 21.70
CA VAL A 153 -11.24 14.22 20.38
C VAL A 153 -10.04 13.50 19.77
N SER A 154 -10.28 12.30 19.26
CA SER A 154 -9.31 11.54 18.48
C SER A 154 -9.74 11.51 17.01
N TYR A 155 -8.78 11.71 16.11
CA TYR A 155 -8.99 11.68 14.67
C TYR A 155 -8.28 10.47 14.05
N THR A 156 -8.87 9.92 13.01
CA THR A 156 -8.35 8.75 12.30
C THR A 156 -7.27 9.09 11.28
N ASP A 157 -7.14 10.38 10.95
CA ASP A 157 -6.22 10.90 9.94
C ASP A 157 -5.57 12.21 10.43
N ASP A 158 -4.27 12.41 10.16
CA ASP A 158 -3.54 13.59 10.62
C ASP A 158 -3.98 14.88 9.89
N CYS A 159 -4.51 14.75 8.67
CA CYS A 159 -5.09 15.89 7.96
C CYS A 159 -6.30 16.46 8.69
N GLN A 160 -7.14 15.60 9.28
CA GLN A 160 -8.30 16.02 10.08
C GLN A 160 -7.90 16.87 11.29
N LEU A 161 -6.74 16.59 11.91
CA LEU A 161 -6.21 17.43 12.99
C LEU A 161 -6.00 18.87 12.51
N ILE A 162 -5.35 19.03 11.37
CA ILE A 162 -5.06 20.35 10.77
C ILE A 162 -6.36 21.06 10.39
N GLU A 163 -7.29 20.36 9.75
CA GLU A 163 -8.60 20.89 9.34
C GLU A 163 -9.43 21.35 10.55
N ALA A 164 -9.50 20.55 11.60
CA ALA A 164 -10.20 20.87 12.85
C ALA A 164 -9.58 22.05 13.59
N ALA A 165 -8.28 22.28 13.42
CA ALA A 165 -7.59 23.45 13.94
C ALA A 165 -7.84 24.72 13.09
N GLY A 166 -8.48 24.61 11.92
CA GLY A 166 -8.75 25.70 10.97
C GLY A 166 -7.68 25.85 9.89
N GLY A 167 -6.74 24.89 9.80
CA GLY A 167 -5.72 24.85 8.76
C GLY A 167 -6.25 24.28 7.44
N ARG A 168 -5.41 24.32 6.42
CA ARG A 168 -5.70 23.75 5.10
C ARG A 168 -4.60 22.75 4.74
N VAL A 169 -4.99 21.64 4.13
CA VAL A 169 -4.06 20.61 3.68
C VAL A 169 -4.02 20.58 2.15
N ARG A 170 -2.83 20.65 1.57
CA ARG A 170 -2.62 20.52 0.13
C ARG A 170 -2.74 19.06 -0.29
N LEU A 171 -3.53 18.78 -1.32
CA LEU A 171 -3.60 17.47 -1.95
C LEU A 171 -2.50 17.37 -3.01
N THR A 172 -1.50 16.53 -2.75
CA THR A 172 -0.42 16.20 -3.68
C THR A 172 -0.79 14.92 -4.42
N LEU A 173 -0.55 14.85 -5.73
CA LEU A 173 -0.87 13.65 -6.49
C LEU A 173 -0.07 12.44 -5.99
N GLY A 174 -0.79 11.42 -5.55
CA GLY A 174 -0.25 10.13 -5.13
C GLY A 174 -0.18 9.11 -6.27
N ASP A 175 -0.05 7.84 -5.91
CA ASP A 175 -0.06 6.72 -6.86
C ASP A 175 -1.04 5.63 -6.37
N TYR A 176 -1.85 5.09 -7.28
CA TYR A 176 -2.74 3.96 -6.96
C TYR A 176 -1.98 2.69 -6.55
N LYS A 177 -0.70 2.55 -6.93
CA LYS A 177 0.16 1.47 -6.45
C LYS A 177 0.55 1.62 -4.98
N ASN A 178 0.46 2.82 -4.41
CA ASN A 178 0.78 3.09 -3.01
C ASN A 178 -0.34 2.61 -2.06
N ILE A 179 -0.72 1.34 -2.23
CA ILE A 179 -1.76 0.68 -1.44
C ILE A 179 -1.33 0.50 0.02
N LYS A 180 -2.30 0.48 0.93
CA LYS A 180 -2.10 0.09 2.34
C LYS A 180 -2.41 -1.40 2.47
N LEU A 181 -1.47 -2.17 2.96
CA LEU A 181 -1.64 -3.61 3.17
C LEU A 181 -2.44 -3.87 4.45
N THR A 182 -3.73 -4.05 4.32
CA THR A 182 -4.66 -4.26 5.43
C THR A 182 -5.37 -5.61 5.38
N THR A 183 -5.48 -6.20 4.19
CA THR A 183 -6.18 -7.47 3.97
C THR A 183 -5.26 -8.54 3.36
N PRO A 184 -5.61 -9.82 3.42
CA PRO A 184 -4.87 -10.88 2.73
C PRO A 184 -4.76 -10.66 1.21
N GLU A 185 -5.79 -10.07 0.58
CA GLU A 185 -5.86 -9.78 -0.85
C GLU A 185 -4.85 -8.70 -1.24
N ASP A 186 -4.61 -7.71 -0.37
CA ASP A 186 -3.59 -6.69 -0.60
C ASP A 186 -2.20 -7.31 -0.74
N ARG A 187 -1.94 -8.43 -0.05
CA ARG A 187 -0.66 -9.17 -0.16
C ARG A 187 -0.47 -9.78 -1.55
N VAL A 188 -1.54 -10.24 -2.17
CA VAL A 188 -1.50 -10.77 -3.55
C VAL A 188 -1.16 -9.65 -4.52
N THR A 189 -1.86 -8.52 -4.39
CA THR A 189 -1.61 -7.32 -5.19
C THR A 189 -0.18 -6.81 -5.02
N ALA A 190 0.31 -6.76 -3.77
CA ALA A 190 1.67 -6.35 -3.47
C ALA A 190 2.73 -7.24 -4.12
N ARG A 191 2.54 -8.56 -4.11
CA ARG A 191 3.45 -9.51 -4.79
C ARG A 191 3.47 -9.28 -6.29
N ALA A 192 2.31 -9.02 -6.90
CA ALA A 192 2.23 -8.70 -8.32
C ALA A 192 3.02 -7.41 -8.64
N TYR A 193 2.92 -6.37 -7.80
CA TYR A 193 3.69 -5.13 -7.97
C TYR A 193 5.19 -5.31 -7.81
N LEU A 194 5.62 -6.27 -6.98
CA LEU A 194 7.04 -6.60 -6.80
C LEU A 194 7.60 -7.48 -7.92
N GLY A 195 6.79 -7.89 -8.88
CA GLY A 195 7.20 -8.87 -9.90
C GLY A 195 7.39 -10.28 -9.34
N GLU A 196 7.02 -10.52 -8.08
CA GLU A 196 6.99 -11.85 -7.46
C GLU A 196 5.72 -12.60 -7.93
N GLN A 197 5.56 -12.74 -9.24
CA GLN A 197 4.62 -13.73 -9.74
C GLN A 197 5.18 -15.08 -9.25
N LYS A 198 4.37 -15.86 -8.48
CA LYS A 198 4.60 -17.30 -8.44
C LYS A 198 4.83 -17.67 -9.90
N GLU A 199 5.90 -18.43 -10.18
CA GLU A 199 5.89 -19.30 -11.34
C GLU A 199 4.58 -20.09 -11.22
N GLU A 200 3.52 -19.57 -11.83
CA GLU A 200 2.42 -20.42 -12.19
C GLU A 200 3.09 -21.47 -13.03
N LYS A 201 3.07 -22.71 -12.54
CA LYS A 201 3.26 -23.86 -13.40
C LYS A 201 2.26 -23.60 -14.51
N THR A 202 2.75 -23.04 -15.61
CA THR A 202 1.94 -22.75 -16.77
C THR A 202 1.46 -24.09 -17.24
N MET A 203 0.22 -24.41 -16.92
CA MET A 203 -0.43 -25.55 -17.52
C MET A 203 -0.52 -25.22 -19.00
N ARG A 204 0.38 -25.80 -19.77
CA ARG A 204 0.34 -25.67 -21.22
C ARG A 204 -0.80 -26.56 -21.69
N ILE A 205 -1.92 -25.95 -22.03
CA ILE A 205 -3.04 -26.65 -22.66
C ILE A 205 -2.82 -26.51 -24.17
N GLY A 206 -2.57 -27.64 -24.80
CA GLY A 206 -2.61 -27.74 -26.26
C GLY A 206 -3.93 -28.44 -26.65
N SER A 207 -4.70 -27.85 -27.55
CA SER A 207 -5.79 -28.54 -28.22
C SER A 207 -5.31 -28.95 -29.60
N GLY A 208 -5.31 -30.22 -29.88
CA GLY A 208 -5.10 -30.78 -31.22
C GLY A 208 -6.44 -31.30 -31.77
N TYR A 209 -6.70 -31.02 -33.02
CA TYR A 209 -7.85 -31.57 -33.74
C TYR A 209 -7.33 -32.38 -34.92
N ASP A 210 -7.60 -33.69 -34.90
CA ASP A 210 -7.22 -34.59 -35.98
C ASP A 210 -8.46 -35.39 -36.42
N VAL A 211 -8.64 -35.51 -37.74
CA VAL A 211 -9.80 -36.21 -38.31
C VAL A 211 -9.31 -37.26 -39.29
N HIS A 212 -9.50 -38.51 -38.93
CA HIS A 212 -9.20 -39.62 -39.78
C HIS A 212 -10.44 -40.44 -40.13
N LYS A 213 -10.48 -40.97 -41.36
CA LYS A 213 -11.52 -41.92 -41.76
C LYS A 213 -11.27 -43.27 -41.10
N LEU A 214 -12.31 -43.82 -40.50
CA LEU A 214 -12.27 -45.20 -39.94
C LEU A 214 -12.44 -46.23 -41.06
N VAL A 215 -11.54 -47.19 -41.14
CA VAL A 215 -11.56 -48.29 -42.13
C VAL A 215 -11.44 -49.64 -41.46
N GLU A 216 -12.00 -50.69 -42.07
CA GLU A 216 -11.92 -52.06 -41.61
C GLU A 216 -10.52 -52.62 -41.80
N GLY A 217 -10.15 -53.63 -40.97
CA GLY A 217 -8.87 -54.31 -41.06
C GLY A 217 -7.67 -53.56 -40.45
N ARG A 218 -7.90 -52.49 -39.73
CA ARG A 218 -6.88 -51.77 -38.98
C ARG A 218 -7.26 -51.71 -37.48
N LYS A 219 -6.25 -51.69 -36.63
CA LYS A 219 -6.44 -51.41 -35.22
C LYS A 219 -6.67 -49.91 -34.99
N LEU A 220 -7.52 -49.55 -34.02
CA LEU A 220 -7.67 -48.19 -33.55
C LEU A 220 -6.62 -47.91 -32.46
N ILE A 221 -5.59 -47.13 -32.82
CA ILE A 221 -4.54 -46.70 -31.89
C ILE A 221 -4.71 -45.20 -31.67
N LEU A 222 -4.91 -44.79 -30.40
CA LEU A 222 -5.03 -43.39 -30.00
C LEU A 222 -3.99 -43.08 -28.91
N GLY A 223 -3.10 -42.12 -29.18
CA GLY A 223 -2.03 -41.77 -28.22
C GLY A 223 -1.14 -42.98 -27.81
N GLY A 224 -0.91 -43.93 -28.74
CA GLY A 224 -0.15 -45.16 -28.49
C GLY A 224 -0.90 -46.27 -27.76
N VAL A 225 -2.21 -46.09 -27.47
CA VAL A 225 -3.07 -47.08 -26.80
C VAL A 225 -3.94 -47.79 -27.84
N ASP A 226 -3.92 -49.15 -27.83
CA ASP A 226 -4.78 -49.98 -28.67
C ASP A 226 -6.20 -49.99 -28.07
N VAL A 227 -7.15 -49.36 -28.78
CA VAL A 227 -8.56 -49.29 -28.38
C VAL A 227 -9.30 -50.45 -29.09
N PRO A 228 -10.02 -51.33 -28.36
CA PRO A 228 -10.75 -52.43 -28.98
C PRO A 228 -11.95 -51.90 -29.75
N TYR A 229 -11.78 -51.77 -31.09
CA TYR A 229 -12.82 -51.34 -32.01
C TYR A 229 -12.65 -52.04 -33.38
N GLU A 230 -13.74 -52.23 -34.09
CA GLU A 230 -13.78 -53.01 -35.37
C GLU A 230 -13.05 -52.29 -36.50
N LYS A 231 -12.83 -50.99 -36.42
CA LYS A 231 -12.21 -50.17 -37.46
C LYS A 231 -11.08 -49.33 -36.87
N GLY A 232 -10.01 -49.13 -37.64
CA GLY A 232 -8.91 -48.29 -37.29
C GLY A 232 -8.77 -47.05 -38.18
N LEU A 233 -7.89 -46.10 -37.79
CA LEU A 233 -7.65 -44.88 -38.48
C LEU A 233 -6.93 -45.09 -39.83
N LEU A 234 -7.40 -44.44 -40.90
CA LEU A 234 -6.71 -44.37 -42.18
C LEU A 234 -5.86 -43.10 -42.23
N GLY A 235 -4.53 -43.23 -42.12
CA GLY A 235 -3.58 -42.14 -42.20
C GLY A 235 -2.16 -42.60 -41.91
N HIS A 236 -1.20 -41.66 -42.02
CA HIS A 236 0.22 -41.90 -41.73
C HIS A 236 0.68 -41.25 -40.42
N SER A 237 -0.18 -40.51 -39.75
CA SER A 237 0.09 -39.93 -38.44
C SER A 237 -0.65 -40.76 -37.38
N ASP A 238 0.08 -41.26 -36.40
CA ASP A 238 -0.47 -41.84 -35.20
C ASP A 238 -0.96 -40.68 -34.32
N ALA A 239 -2.26 -40.55 -34.13
CA ALA A 239 -2.88 -39.56 -33.27
C ALA A 239 -2.63 -39.86 -31.79
#